data_50625aea21b43b05c5096f2c31b3fcc3
#
_entry.id   50625aea21b43b05c5096f2c31b3fcc3
#
_cell.length_a   1.000
_cell.length_b   1.000
_cell.length_c   1.000
_cell.angle_alpha   90.00
_cell.angle_beta   90.00
_cell.angle_gamma   90.00
#
_symmetry.space_group_name_H-M   'P 1'
#
loop_
_entity.id
_entity.type
_entity.pdbx_description
1 polymer ?
#
loop_
_entity_poly.entity_id
_entity_poly.type
_entity_poly.pdbx_seq_one_letter_code
_entity_poly.pdbx_strand_id
1 'polypeptide(L)'
;MESERLEQQLGAQPLDEQPLELILARNLISIISIAALLVDSEGRIVFFNEAAAEIIGAPFEEIGVLEQDQWSARYGPFGADGKPVPPDELPVATAVRESRPAYGHFRVRAESGMLEVEAGALPLSGPAGYHGAIIVFWPLPPAPGE
;
A
#
# COMPACT_ATOMS: atom_id res chain seq x y z
N MET A 1 4.39 10.08 -30.80
CA MET A 1 4.19 11.52 -30.53
C MET A 1 2.79 11.84 -30.07
N GLU A 2 1.76 11.44 -30.81
CA GLU A 2 0.39 11.64 -30.31
C GLU A 2 0.10 10.84 -29.07
N SER A 3 0.61 9.62 -28.97
CA SER A 3 0.43 8.82 -27.77
C SER A 3 1.12 9.43 -26.55
N GLU A 4 2.29 10.01 -26.73
CA GLU A 4 2.97 10.71 -25.65
C GLU A 4 2.20 11.91 -25.16
N ARG A 5 1.56 12.61 -26.09
CA ARG A 5 0.77 13.78 -25.77
C ARG A 5 -0.50 13.40 -25.00
N LEU A 6 -1.13 12.30 -25.40
CA LEU A 6 -2.30 11.78 -24.70
C LEU A 6 -1.94 11.32 -23.29
N GLU A 7 -0.80 10.69 -23.15
CA GLU A 7 -0.31 10.24 -21.86
C GLU A 7 -0.10 11.40 -20.91
N GLN A 8 0.47 12.48 -21.39
CA GLN A 8 0.67 13.69 -20.61
C GLN A 8 -0.65 14.36 -20.24
N GLN A 9 -1.62 14.33 -21.14
CA GLN A 9 -2.93 14.92 -20.90
C GLN A 9 -3.72 14.19 -19.84
N LEU A 10 -3.53 12.89 -19.72
CA LEU A 10 -4.20 12.09 -18.70
C LEU A 10 -3.65 12.34 -17.30
N GLY A 11 -2.48 12.98 -17.21
CA GLY A 11 -1.91 13.36 -15.92
C GLY A 11 -1.46 12.21 -15.05
N ALA A 12 -1.56 10.99 -15.53
CA ALA A 12 -1.14 9.79 -14.83
C ALA A 12 -0.32 8.93 -15.77
N GLN A 13 0.51 8.06 -15.20
CA GLN A 13 1.26 7.12 -16.01
C GLN A 13 0.28 6.20 -16.73
N PRO A 14 0.36 6.09 -18.06
CA PRO A 14 -0.57 5.24 -18.79
C PRO A 14 -0.34 3.77 -18.47
N LEU A 15 -1.38 2.96 -18.65
CA LEU A 15 -1.32 1.53 -18.34
C LEU A 15 -0.22 0.81 -19.11
N ASP A 16 0.04 1.21 -20.35
CA ASP A 16 1.08 0.57 -21.16
C ASP A 16 2.50 0.91 -20.70
N GLU A 17 2.66 1.94 -19.88
CA GLU A 17 3.95 2.28 -19.28
C GLU A 17 4.14 1.69 -17.89
N GLN A 18 3.07 1.21 -17.28
CA GLN A 18 3.16 0.57 -15.97
C GLN A 18 3.68 -0.85 -16.12
N PRO A 19 4.48 -1.32 -15.15
CA PRO A 19 4.89 -2.72 -15.15
C PRO A 19 3.68 -3.64 -15.15
N LEU A 20 3.77 -4.73 -15.91
CA LEU A 20 2.69 -5.70 -15.98
C LEU A 20 2.33 -6.23 -14.59
N GLU A 21 3.34 -6.42 -13.75
CA GLU A 21 3.16 -6.90 -12.38
C GLU A 21 2.25 -5.98 -11.59
N LEU A 22 2.38 -4.67 -11.78
CA LEU A 22 1.56 -3.69 -11.11
C LEU A 22 0.10 -3.75 -11.57
N ILE A 23 -0.10 -3.89 -12.88
CA ILE A 23 -1.44 -3.99 -13.46
C ILE A 23 -2.14 -5.25 -12.95
N LEU A 24 -1.45 -6.37 -12.97
CA LEU A 24 -2.02 -7.64 -12.53
C LEU A 24 -2.31 -7.62 -11.02
N ALA A 25 -1.40 -7.04 -10.25
CA ALA A 25 -1.60 -6.91 -8.81
C ALA A 25 -2.81 -6.04 -8.49
N ARG A 26 -2.96 -4.92 -9.18
CA ARG A 26 -4.11 -4.04 -9.00
C ARG A 26 -5.43 -4.76 -9.29
N ASN A 27 -5.46 -5.52 -10.38
CA ASN A 27 -6.65 -6.29 -10.74
C ASN A 27 -6.97 -7.34 -9.67
N LEU A 28 -5.95 -8.02 -9.17
CA LEU A 28 -6.13 -9.03 -8.14
C LEU A 28 -6.66 -8.42 -6.84
N ILE A 29 -6.02 -7.39 -6.32
CA ILE A 29 -6.42 -6.84 -5.02
C ILE A 29 -7.77 -6.13 -5.08
N SER A 30 -8.22 -5.71 -6.27
CA SER A 30 -9.53 -5.08 -6.37
C SER A 30 -10.69 -6.05 -6.17
N ILE A 31 -10.45 -7.36 -6.27
CA ILE A 31 -11.51 -8.36 -6.12
C ILE A 31 -11.44 -9.14 -4.81
N ILE A 32 -10.41 -8.92 -4.00
CA ILE A 32 -10.33 -9.61 -2.69
C ILE A 32 -10.99 -8.76 -1.61
N SER A 33 -11.44 -9.42 -0.54
CA SER A 33 -12.16 -8.76 0.53
C SER A 33 -11.27 -8.35 1.72
N ILE A 34 -10.00 -8.67 1.67
CA ILE A 34 -9.03 -8.22 2.65
C ILE A 34 -8.48 -6.87 2.21
N ALA A 35 -8.31 -5.95 3.17
CA ALA A 35 -7.73 -4.66 2.87
C ALA A 35 -6.33 -4.82 2.28
N ALA A 36 -6.08 -4.18 1.16
CA ALA A 36 -4.81 -4.29 0.46
C ALA A 36 -4.40 -2.98 -0.17
N LEU A 37 -3.10 -2.72 -0.14
CA LEU A 37 -2.47 -1.56 -0.76
C LEU A 37 -1.47 -2.04 -1.78
N LEU A 38 -1.24 -1.23 -2.79
CA LEU A 38 -0.21 -1.49 -3.79
C LEU A 38 0.82 -0.38 -3.70
N VAL A 39 2.06 -0.77 -3.49
CA VAL A 39 3.18 0.16 -3.31
C VAL A 39 4.14 -0.03 -4.48
N ASP A 40 4.58 1.06 -5.08
CA ASP A 40 5.53 1.00 -6.19
C ASP A 40 6.97 0.98 -5.69
N SER A 41 7.92 0.98 -6.64
CA SER A 41 9.34 0.90 -6.31
C SER A 41 9.88 2.11 -5.57
N GLU A 42 9.13 3.20 -5.54
CA GLU A 42 9.52 4.42 -4.82
C GLU A 42 8.83 4.56 -3.46
N GLY A 43 8.08 3.54 -3.06
CA GLY A 43 7.40 3.57 -1.77
C GLY A 43 6.08 4.33 -1.78
N ARG A 44 5.56 4.67 -2.96
CA ARG A 44 4.28 5.37 -3.07
C ARG A 44 3.12 4.39 -3.06
N ILE A 45 2.04 4.74 -2.38
CA ILE A 45 0.80 3.97 -2.49
C ILE A 45 0.13 4.41 -3.79
N VAL A 46 0.04 3.49 -4.73
CA VAL A 46 -0.50 3.78 -6.07
C VAL A 46 -1.89 3.18 -6.28
N PHE A 47 -2.38 2.43 -5.33
CA PHE A 47 -3.75 1.92 -5.32
C PHE A 47 -4.06 1.29 -3.97
N PHE A 48 -5.32 1.33 -3.57
CA PHE A 48 -5.83 0.47 -2.50
C PHE A 48 -7.27 0.06 -2.84
N ASN A 49 -7.67 -1.10 -2.33
CA ASN A 49 -8.96 -1.67 -2.69
C ASN A 49 -10.09 -1.14 -1.80
N GLU A 50 -11.31 -1.60 -2.06
CA GLU A 50 -12.49 -1.16 -1.35
C GLU A 50 -12.42 -1.50 0.15
N ALA A 51 -11.90 -2.66 0.50
CA ALA A 51 -11.76 -3.04 1.90
C ALA A 51 -10.82 -2.09 2.65
N ALA A 52 -9.73 -1.65 2.01
CA ALA A 52 -8.85 -0.65 2.58
C ALA A 52 -9.55 0.71 2.67
N ALA A 53 -10.34 1.05 1.66
CA ALA A 53 -11.08 2.30 1.65
C ALA A 53 -12.04 2.41 2.83
N GLU A 54 -12.66 1.32 3.24
CA GLU A 54 -13.55 1.32 4.40
C GLU A 54 -12.80 1.66 5.69
N ILE A 55 -11.58 1.19 5.82
CA ILE A 55 -10.75 1.49 6.99
C ILE A 55 -10.26 2.94 6.94
N ILE A 56 -9.79 3.38 5.78
CA ILE A 56 -9.24 4.71 5.58
C ILE A 56 -10.34 5.79 5.66
N GLY A 57 -11.52 5.48 5.16
CA GLY A 57 -12.66 6.38 5.19
C GLY A 57 -12.95 7.08 3.87
N ALA A 58 -12.22 6.75 2.81
CA ALA A 58 -12.43 7.34 1.49
C ALA A 58 -11.89 6.41 0.41
N PRO A 59 -12.48 6.40 -0.79
CA PRO A 59 -11.99 5.56 -1.88
C PRO A 59 -10.70 6.11 -2.48
N PHE A 60 -9.96 5.23 -3.14
CA PHE A 60 -8.69 5.61 -3.76
C PHE A 60 -8.89 6.73 -4.80
N GLU A 61 -9.99 6.71 -5.53
CA GLU A 61 -10.28 7.73 -6.55
C GLU A 61 -10.33 9.14 -5.95
N GLU A 62 -10.69 9.24 -4.68
CA GLU A 62 -10.74 10.52 -3.99
C GLU A 62 -9.40 10.92 -3.41
N ILE A 63 -8.66 9.97 -2.85
CA ILE A 63 -7.39 10.25 -2.18
C ILE A 63 -6.24 10.35 -3.17
N GLY A 64 -6.20 9.46 -4.16
CA GLY A 64 -5.13 9.43 -5.14
C GLY A 64 -3.84 8.83 -4.61
N VAL A 65 -2.79 8.97 -5.42
CA VAL A 65 -1.46 8.45 -5.09
C VAL A 65 -0.90 9.20 -3.90
N LEU A 66 -0.33 8.45 -2.95
CA LEU A 66 0.26 9.01 -1.73
C LEU A 66 1.76 8.76 -1.72
N GLU A 67 2.53 9.82 -1.56
CA GLU A 67 3.97 9.70 -1.33
C GLU A 67 4.23 9.07 0.04
N GLN A 68 5.41 8.50 0.20
CA GLN A 68 5.74 7.76 1.43
C GLN A 68 5.59 8.63 2.68
N ASP A 69 6.09 9.86 2.65
CA ASP A 69 5.99 10.76 3.78
C ASP A 69 4.54 11.16 4.08
N GLN A 70 3.69 11.23 3.06
CA GLN A 70 2.29 11.56 3.22
C GLN A 70 1.52 10.45 3.94
N TRP A 71 1.63 9.21 3.46
CA TRP A 71 0.90 8.14 4.10
C TRP A 71 1.48 7.77 5.47
N SER A 72 2.79 7.87 5.62
CA SER A 72 3.44 7.60 6.90
C SER A 72 2.96 8.58 7.98
N ALA A 73 2.89 9.87 7.65
CA ALA A 73 2.43 10.87 8.60
C ALA A 73 0.94 10.77 8.91
N ARG A 74 0.14 10.45 7.89
CA ARG A 74 -1.33 10.48 8.01
C ARG A 74 -1.90 9.19 8.59
N TYR A 75 -1.42 8.05 8.13
CA TYR A 75 -2.02 6.75 8.49
C TYR A 75 -1.07 5.87 9.29
N GLY A 76 0.22 6.12 9.26
CA GLY A 76 1.21 5.28 9.91
C GLY A 76 1.86 4.31 8.93
N PRO A 77 2.23 3.11 9.36
CA PRO A 77 2.00 2.57 10.71
C PRO A 77 2.80 3.26 11.81
N PHE A 78 2.27 3.19 13.02
CA PHE A 78 2.89 3.77 14.20
C PHE A 78 3.39 2.66 15.13
N GLY A 79 4.51 2.95 15.79
CA GLY A 79 5.06 2.03 16.77
C GLY A 79 4.43 2.20 18.15
N ALA A 80 4.94 1.45 19.11
CA ALA A 80 4.46 1.49 20.48
C ALA A 80 4.65 2.86 21.14
N ASP A 81 5.62 3.62 20.65
CA ASP A 81 5.91 4.97 21.12
C ASP A 81 4.98 6.04 20.52
N GLY A 82 4.07 5.65 19.64
CA GLY A 82 3.15 6.56 18.98
C GLY A 82 3.74 7.31 17.80
N LYS A 83 4.98 7.04 17.44
CA LYS A 83 5.64 7.70 16.31
C LYS A 83 5.58 6.81 15.08
N PRO A 84 5.60 7.41 13.86
CA PRO A 84 5.65 6.59 12.66
C PRO A 84 6.86 5.66 12.67
N VAL A 85 6.64 4.43 12.22
CA VAL A 85 7.74 3.47 12.08
C VAL A 85 8.62 3.93 10.92
N PRO A 86 9.96 3.99 11.11
CA PRO A 86 10.84 4.38 10.02
C PRO A 86 10.65 3.48 8.80
N PRO A 87 10.70 4.03 7.58
CA PRO A 87 10.42 3.26 6.37
C PRO A 87 11.26 2.00 6.20
N ASP A 88 12.53 2.05 6.58
CA ASP A 88 13.43 0.90 6.45
C ASP A 88 13.15 -0.21 7.47
N GLU A 89 12.32 0.06 8.46
CA GLU A 89 11.91 -0.94 9.45
C GLU A 89 10.54 -1.55 9.14
N LEU A 90 9.88 -1.08 8.08
CA LEU A 90 8.58 -1.62 7.70
C LEU A 90 8.74 -2.97 6.99
N PRO A 91 7.74 -3.87 7.12
CA PRO A 91 7.77 -5.15 6.39
C PRO A 91 7.97 -4.97 4.90
N VAL A 92 7.44 -3.90 4.29
CA VAL A 92 7.58 -3.67 2.85
C VAL A 92 9.06 -3.49 2.47
N ALA A 93 9.83 -2.81 3.30
CA ALA A 93 11.27 -2.62 3.02
C ALA A 93 12.01 -3.96 3.07
N THR A 94 11.70 -4.78 4.07
CA THR A 94 12.30 -6.12 4.20
C THR A 94 11.89 -7.00 3.02
N ALA A 95 10.61 -6.98 2.65
CA ALA A 95 10.10 -7.82 1.57
C ALA A 95 10.79 -7.48 0.25
N VAL A 96 10.92 -6.21 -0.06
CA VAL A 96 11.55 -5.78 -1.31
C VAL A 96 13.04 -6.10 -1.29
N ARG A 97 13.73 -5.82 -0.19
CA ARG A 97 15.17 -6.02 -0.09
C ARG A 97 15.54 -7.50 -0.13
N GLU A 98 14.76 -8.35 0.52
CA GLU A 98 15.07 -9.77 0.64
C GLU A 98 14.27 -10.65 -0.32
N SER A 99 13.38 -10.06 -1.12
CA SER A 99 12.54 -10.77 -2.09
C SER A 99 11.75 -11.91 -1.46
N ARG A 100 11.19 -11.66 -0.28
CA ARG A 100 10.37 -12.64 0.43
C ARG A 100 9.28 -11.93 1.23
N PRO A 101 8.16 -12.60 1.53
CA PRO A 101 7.14 -11.97 2.35
C PRO A 101 7.67 -11.60 3.73
N ALA A 102 7.16 -10.50 4.26
CA ALA A 102 7.48 -10.06 5.61
C ALA A 102 6.21 -9.62 6.31
N TYR A 103 6.17 -9.72 7.63
CA TYR A 103 4.96 -9.49 8.42
C TYR A 103 5.29 -8.60 9.61
N GLY A 104 4.27 -7.93 10.13
CA GLY A 104 4.41 -7.11 11.31
C GLY A 104 3.08 -6.78 11.94
N HIS A 105 3.15 -6.33 13.18
CA HIS A 105 2.01 -5.91 13.97
C HIS A 105 2.17 -4.41 14.23
N PHE A 106 1.16 -3.62 13.89
CA PHE A 106 1.24 -2.16 13.94
C PHE A 106 -0.08 -1.54 14.38
N ARG A 107 -0.01 -0.25 14.60
CA ARG A 107 -1.19 0.59 14.76
C ARG A 107 -1.30 1.48 13.55
N VAL A 108 -2.49 1.62 13.02
CA VAL A 108 -2.75 2.52 11.91
C VAL A 108 -3.88 3.46 12.29
N ARG A 109 -3.85 4.67 11.73
CA ARG A 109 -4.94 5.62 11.93
C ARG A 109 -6.00 5.37 10.89
N ALA A 110 -7.17 4.95 11.36
CA ALA A 110 -8.33 4.69 10.53
C ALA A 110 -9.36 5.79 10.75
N GLU A 111 -10.43 5.79 9.96
CA GLU A 111 -11.53 6.72 10.17
C GLU A 111 -12.13 6.57 11.56
N SER A 112 -12.24 5.34 12.06
CA SER A 112 -12.81 5.06 13.36
C SER A 112 -11.85 5.33 14.54
N GLY A 113 -10.61 5.70 14.26
CA GLY A 113 -9.59 5.92 15.28
C GLY A 113 -8.38 5.02 15.07
N MET A 114 -7.57 4.83 16.10
CA MET A 114 -6.41 3.97 16.01
C MET A 114 -6.81 2.50 16.05
N LEU A 115 -6.31 1.74 15.08
CA LEU A 115 -6.55 0.30 14.99
C LEU A 115 -5.24 -0.46 15.10
N GLU A 116 -5.28 -1.57 15.83
CA GLU A 116 -4.18 -2.53 15.77
C GLU A 116 -4.43 -3.49 14.62
N VAL A 117 -3.43 -3.66 13.79
CA VAL A 117 -3.52 -4.49 12.60
C VAL A 117 -2.32 -5.43 12.51
N GLU A 118 -2.55 -6.57 11.90
CA GLU A 118 -1.49 -7.42 11.38
C GLU A 118 -1.32 -7.07 9.91
N ALA A 119 -0.09 -6.94 9.45
CA ALA A 119 0.18 -6.57 8.07
C ALA A 119 1.20 -7.51 7.47
N GLY A 120 0.99 -7.88 6.22
CA GLY A 120 1.94 -8.66 5.44
C GLY A 120 2.31 -7.91 4.18
N ALA A 121 3.59 -7.91 3.84
CA ALA A 121 4.09 -7.33 2.60
C ALA A 121 4.57 -8.44 1.69
N LEU A 122 4.03 -8.48 0.47
CA LEU A 122 4.35 -9.48 -0.54
C LEU A 122 5.13 -8.77 -1.65
N PRO A 123 6.38 -9.15 -1.87
CA PRO A 123 7.19 -8.43 -2.87
C PRO A 123 6.71 -8.72 -4.29
N LEU A 124 6.79 -7.70 -5.13
CA LEU A 124 6.54 -7.82 -6.56
C LEU A 124 7.85 -7.52 -7.28
N SER A 125 8.26 -8.44 -8.14
CA SER A 125 9.44 -8.22 -8.95
C SER A 125 9.16 -8.75 -10.35
N GLY A 126 9.71 -8.07 -11.35
CA GLY A 126 9.48 -8.44 -12.73
C GLY A 126 10.79 -8.57 -13.49
N PRO A 127 10.71 -9.10 -14.73
CA PRO A 127 11.90 -9.29 -15.56
C PRO A 127 12.68 -8.00 -15.83
N ALA A 128 12.01 -6.86 -15.76
CA ALA A 128 12.63 -5.57 -15.98
C ALA A 128 13.25 -4.98 -14.71
N GLY A 129 13.31 -5.75 -13.62
CA GLY A 129 13.87 -5.28 -12.36
C GLY A 129 12.94 -4.41 -11.53
N TYR A 130 11.64 -4.42 -11.84
CA TYR A 130 10.69 -3.68 -11.04
C TYR A 130 10.57 -4.29 -9.65
N HIS A 131 10.55 -3.42 -8.63
CA HIS A 131 10.40 -3.82 -7.24
C HIS A 131 9.33 -2.98 -6.59
N GLY A 132 8.23 -3.62 -6.24
CA GLY A 132 7.15 -3.02 -5.48
C GLY A 132 6.61 -4.06 -4.53
N ALA A 133 5.43 -3.81 -3.98
CA ALA A 133 4.83 -4.76 -3.04
C ALA A 133 3.33 -4.60 -2.95
N ILE A 134 2.66 -5.71 -2.64
CA ILE A 134 1.29 -5.70 -2.17
C ILE A 134 1.36 -5.77 -0.65
N ILE A 135 0.65 -4.87 0.03
CA ILE A 135 0.52 -4.92 1.48
C ILE A 135 -0.91 -5.31 1.79
N VAL A 136 -1.09 -6.42 2.51
CA VAL A 136 -2.39 -6.83 3.02
C VAL A 136 -2.41 -6.58 4.51
N PHE A 137 -3.56 -6.17 5.03
CA PHE A 137 -3.66 -5.94 6.47
C PHE A 137 -5.08 -6.21 6.96
N TRP A 138 -5.19 -6.56 8.22
CA TRP A 138 -6.48 -6.81 8.83
C TRP A 138 -6.45 -6.38 10.29
N PRO A 139 -7.57 -5.81 10.77
CA PRO A 139 -7.66 -5.42 12.17
C PRO A 139 -7.60 -6.65 13.07
N LEU A 140 -6.92 -6.50 14.19
CA LEU A 140 -6.91 -7.53 15.21
C LEU A 140 -8.11 -7.36 16.12
N PRO A 141 -8.66 -8.46 16.66
CA PRO A 141 -9.76 -8.33 17.60
C PRO A 141 -9.28 -7.66 18.89
N PRO A 142 -10.18 -7.03 19.65
CA PRO A 142 -9.82 -6.47 20.95
C PRO A 142 -9.26 -7.54 21.87
N ALA A 143 -8.36 -7.13 22.77
CA ALA A 143 -7.81 -8.06 23.74
C ALA A 143 -8.92 -8.64 24.61
N PRO A 144 -8.80 -9.95 25.03
CA PRO A 144 -9.81 -10.54 25.89
C PRO A 144 -9.97 -9.73 27.18
N GLY A 145 -11.21 -9.47 27.56
CA GLY A 145 -11.53 -8.71 28.77
C GLY A 145 -11.68 -7.22 28.61
N GLU A 146 -11.54 -6.71 27.39
CA GLU A 146 -11.76 -5.30 27.07
C GLU A 146 -13.12 -5.03 26.45
#